data_3e1304a8d3e9706f92871d4b53f14d21
#
_entry.id   3e1304a8d3e9706f92871d4b53f14d21
#
_cell.length_a   1.000
_cell.length_b   1.000
_cell.length_c   1.000
_cell.angle_alpha   90.00
_cell.angle_beta   90.00
_cell.angle_gamma   90.00
#
_symmetry.space_group_name_H-M   'P 1'
#
loop_
_entity.id
_entity.type
_entity.pdbx_description
1 polymer ?
#
loop_
_entity_poly.entity_id
_entity_poly.type
_entity_poly.pdbx_seq_one_letter_code
_entity_poly.pdbx_strand_id
1 'polypeptide(L)'
;MLGAMLVSAPAGASDDTPRPPTVREIVTQQSHVRAMVVAGRGPFKDMSAEEREVLLQSQTRVLELLDGHTSIDELSVDERVELFKHLQSVKTALTRAEGDRQICERSRIVGSHRFRLVCLNADEYRRYMRSAQDALSSASP
;
A
#
# COMPACT_ATOMS: atom_id res chain seq x y z
N MET A 1 18.70 30.38 -50.63
CA MET A 1 18.77 28.97 -50.26
C MET A 1 18.64 28.87 -48.73
N LEU A 2 17.41 28.52 -48.29
CA LEU A 2 17.12 28.35 -46.86
C LEU A 2 17.42 26.91 -46.45
N GLY A 3 18.43 26.72 -45.59
CA GLY A 3 18.73 25.44 -44.94
C GLY A 3 17.93 25.30 -43.66
N ALA A 4 16.93 24.44 -43.65
CA ALA A 4 16.22 24.07 -42.44
C ALA A 4 17.04 23.10 -41.60
N MET A 5 17.56 23.56 -40.47
CA MET A 5 18.14 22.69 -39.47
C MET A 5 17.02 22.06 -38.64
N LEU A 6 16.80 20.77 -38.84
CA LEU A 6 15.99 19.92 -37.97
C LEU A 6 16.81 19.65 -36.68
N VAL A 7 16.41 20.29 -35.59
CA VAL A 7 16.87 19.96 -34.26
C VAL A 7 16.08 18.74 -33.79
N SER A 8 16.69 17.55 -33.84
CA SER A 8 16.16 16.36 -33.20
C SER A 8 16.37 16.50 -31.70
N ALA A 9 15.28 16.68 -30.94
CA ALA A 9 15.29 16.55 -29.50
C ALA A 9 15.50 15.07 -29.12
N PRO A 10 16.43 14.75 -28.19
CA PRO A 10 16.51 13.40 -27.66
C PRO A 10 15.27 13.14 -26.85
N ALA A 11 14.50 12.11 -27.21
CA ALA A 11 13.50 11.54 -26.38
C ALA A 11 14.19 10.96 -25.14
N GLY A 12 14.09 11.67 -24.01
CA GLY A 12 14.52 11.15 -22.73
C GLY A 12 13.66 9.92 -22.39
N ALA A 13 14.23 8.74 -22.61
CA ALA A 13 13.68 7.51 -22.06
C ALA A 13 13.75 7.65 -20.54
N SER A 14 12.60 7.82 -19.90
CA SER A 14 12.47 7.66 -18.46
C SER A 14 12.82 6.21 -18.17
N ASP A 15 13.98 5.97 -17.57
CA ASP A 15 14.42 4.66 -17.12
C ASP A 15 13.61 4.32 -15.87
N ASP A 16 12.42 3.77 -16.11
CA ASP A 16 11.44 3.39 -15.09
C ASP A 16 11.72 1.97 -14.58
N THR A 17 13.00 1.61 -14.50
CA THR A 17 13.44 0.37 -13.88
C THR A 17 13.22 0.49 -12.36
N PRO A 18 12.46 -0.42 -11.72
CA PRO A 18 12.26 -0.40 -10.28
C PRO A 18 13.59 -0.59 -9.57
N ARG A 19 14.15 0.48 -9.06
CA ARG A 19 15.35 0.41 -8.22
C ARG A 19 14.98 0.01 -6.79
N PRO A 20 15.84 -0.73 -6.08
CA PRO A 20 15.61 -1.01 -4.67
C PRO A 20 15.56 0.31 -3.86
N PRO A 21 14.70 0.40 -2.84
CA PRO A 21 14.58 1.59 -2.03
C PRO A 21 15.86 1.83 -1.22
N THR A 22 16.22 3.09 -1.07
CA THR A 22 17.33 3.52 -0.21
C THR A 22 16.92 3.43 1.26
N VAL A 23 17.91 3.36 2.17
CA VAL A 23 17.68 3.43 3.63
C VAL A 23 16.82 4.64 3.99
N ARG A 24 17.12 5.81 3.44
CA ARG A 24 16.36 7.04 3.69
C ARG A 24 14.89 6.92 3.26
N GLU A 25 14.62 6.33 2.12
CA GLU A 25 13.25 6.10 1.63
C GLU A 25 12.49 5.14 2.55
N ILE A 26 13.15 4.05 2.99
CA ILE A 26 12.55 3.10 3.94
C ILE A 26 12.23 3.79 5.26
N VAL A 27 13.18 4.51 5.86
CA VAL A 27 12.97 5.22 7.15
C VAL A 27 11.85 6.24 7.03
N THR A 28 11.80 7.02 5.95
CA THR A 28 10.74 8.01 5.71
C THR A 28 9.37 7.34 5.60
N GLN A 29 9.27 6.26 4.83
CA GLN A 29 8.04 5.49 4.67
C GLN A 29 7.57 4.89 6.00
N GLN A 30 8.48 4.24 6.75
CA GLN A 30 8.14 3.62 8.03
C GLN A 30 7.69 4.65 9.06
N SER A 31 8.32 5.82 9.11
CA SER A 31 7.94 6.93 9.99
C SER A 31 6.56 7.47 9.66
N HIS A 32 6.23 7.62 8.38
CA HIS A 32 4.91 8.04 7.93
C HIS A 32 3.82 7.04 8.30
N VAL A 33 4.02 5.77 7.99
CA VAL A 33 3.09 4.69 8.34
C VAL A 33 2.90 4.61 9.85
N ARG A 34 3.99 4.69 10.62
CA ARG A 34 3.93 4.67 12.09
C ARG A 34 3.05 5.79 12.65
N ALA A 35 3.17 7.00 12.12
CA ALA A 35 2.34 8.13 12.53
C ALA A 35 0.85 7.86 12.25
N MET A 36 0.51 7.24 11.13
CA MET A 36 -0.87 6.87 10.80
C MET A 36 -1.40 5.76 11.73
N VAL A 37 -0.59 4.74 12.02
CA VAL A 37 -0.94 3.63 12.93
C VAL A 37 -1.21 4.13 14.34
N VAL A 38 -0.32 4.98 14.87
CA VAL A 38 -0.48 5.58 16.21
C VAL A 38 -1.73 6.46 16.28
N ALA A 39 -2.00 7.23 15.23
CA ALA A 39 -3.17 8.10 15.16
C ALA A 39 -4.48 7.35 14.85
N GLY A 40 -4.43 6.05 14.51
CA GLY A 40 -5.61 5.29 14.11
C GLY A 40 -6.31 5.84 12.87
N ARG A 41 -5.52 6.27 11.88
CA ARG A 41 -6.04 6.90 10.65
C ARG A 41 -6.02 5.93 9.46
N GLY A 42 -6.88 6.23 8.48
CA GLY A 42 -6.96 5.46 7.25
C GLY A 42 -7.30 4.00 7.50
N PRO A 43 -6.57 3.05 6.90
CA PRO A 43 -6.83 1.62 7.04
C PRO A 43 -6.59 1.09 8.47
N PHE A 44 -5.88 1.84 9.31
CA PHE A 44 -5.54 1.45 10.69
C PHE A 44 -6.62 1.80 11.72
N LYS A 45 -7.68 2.45 11.30
CA LYS A 45 -8.80 2.87 12.16
C LYS A 45 -9.40 1.71 12.95
N ASP A 46 -9.60 0.57 12.26
CA ASP A 46 -10.27 -0.60 12.82
C ASP A 46 -9.29 -1.70 13.26
N MET A 47 -7.99 -1.40 13.27
CA MET A 47 -6.95 -2.33 13.70
C MET A 47 -7.04 -2.57 15.22
N SER A 48 -6.98 -3.84 15.65
CA SER A 48 -6.96 -4.19 17.06
C SER A 48 -5.70 -3.66 17.77
N ALA A 49 -5.77 -3.53 19.09
CA ALA A 49 -4.64 -3.08 19.89
C ALA A 49 -3.43 -4.03 19.77
N GLU A 50 -3.70 -5.34 19.73
CA GLU A 50 -2.66 -6.37 19.60
C GLU A 50 -1.98 -6.30 18.21
N GLU A 51 -2.75 -6.22 17.13
CA GLU A 51 -2.20 -6.09 15.77
C GLU A 51 -1.37 -4.81 15.63
N ARG A 52 -1.84 -3.72 16.23
CA ARG A 52 -1.14 -2.43 16.24
C ARG A 52 0.20 -2.54 16.97
N GLU A 53 0.22 -3.20 18.11
CA GLU A 53 1.45 -3.40 18.89
C GLU A 53 2.49 -4.22 18.11
N VAL A 54 2.08 -5.34 17.53
CA VAL A 54 2.94 -6.20 16.69
C VAL A 54 3.52 -5.42 15.51
N LEU A 55 2.69 -4.61 14.84
CA LEU A 55 3.13 -3.77 13.75
C LEU A 55 4.16 -2.73 14.20
N LEU A 56 3.87 -2.03 15.31
CA LEU A 56 4.77 -1.01 15.85
C LEU A 56 6.11 -1.60 16.34
N GLN A 57 6.10 -2.80 16.90
CA GLN A 57 7.32 -3.52 17.29
C GLN A 57 8.17 -3.85 16.06
N SER A 58 7.57 -4.39 14.99
CA SER A 58 8.27 -4.67 13.74
C SER A 58 8.87 -3.41 13.11
N GLN A 59 8.13 -2.29 13.12
CA GLN A 59 8.63 -1.00 12.63
C GLN A 59 9.78 -0.46 13.49
N THR A 60 9.69 -0.59 14.80
CA THR A 60 10.77 -0.19 15.73
C THR A 60 12.04 -0.94 15.38
N ARG A 61 11.93 -2.25 15.16
CA ARG A 61 13.11 -3.07 14.82
C ARG A 61 13.70 -2.70 13.46
N VAL A 62 12.88 -2.39 12.46
CA VAL A 62 13.35 -1.87 11.16
C VAL A 62 14.16 -0.58 11.35
N LEU A 63 13.64 0.36 12.13
CA LEU A 63 14.30 1.64 12.36
C LEU A 63 15.61 1.50 13.14
N GLU A 64 15.66 0.60 14.14
CA GLU A 64 16.87 0.28 14.90
C GLU A 64 17.97 -0.33 14.00
N LEU A 65 17.60 -1.29 13.14
CA LEU A 65 18.54 -1.93 12.22
C LEU A 65 19.12 -0.95 11.20
N LEU A 66 18.36 0.06 10.80
CA LEU A 66 18.77 1.06 9.82
C LEU A 66 19.44 2.28 10.44
N ASP A 67 19.41 2.42 11.76
CA ASP A 67 19.98 3.57 12.45
C ASP A 67 21.50 3.67 12.21
N GLY A 68 21.95 4.87 11.81
CA GLY A 68 23.34 5.14 11.53
C GLY A 68 23.87 4.57 10.19
N HIS A 69 23.04 3.88 9.41
CA HIS A 69 23.42 3.34 8.11
C HIS A 69 22.88 4.20 6.97
N THR A 70 23.64 4.30 5.88
CA THR A 70 23.24 4.99 4.64
C THR A 70 22.87 4.03 3.52
N SER A 71 23.34 2.79 3.62
CA SER A 71 23.09 1.71 2.66
C SER A 71 22.74 0.40 3.39
N ILE A 72 21.87 -0.41 2.80
CA ILE A 72 21.55 -1.77 3.27
C ILE A 72 22.80 -2.67 3.22
N ASP A 73 23.73 -2.38 2.32
CA ASP A 73 24.96 -3.15 2.15
C ASP A 73 25.92 -3.01 3.34
N GLU A 74 25.75 -2.00 4.18
CA GLU A 74 26.51 -1.80 5.42
C GLU A 74 26.09 -2.79 6.52
N LEU A 75 24.89 -3.37 6.40
CA LEU A 75 24.37 -4.36 7.33
C LEU A 75 25.07 -5.73 7.12
N SER A 76 25.27 -6.48 8.20
CA SER A 76 25.66 -7.88 8.13
C SER A 76 24.61 -8.73 7.41
N VAL A 77 24.95 -9.95 7.02
CA VAL A 77 23.99 -10.87 6.40
C VAL A 77 22.80 -11.15 7.32
N ASP A 78 23.08 -11.39 8.60
CA ASP A 78 22.02 -11.68 9.59
C ASP A 78 21.11 -10.47 9.81
N GLU A 79 21.67 -9.27 9.92
CA GLU A 79 20.89 -8.03 10.04
C GLU A 79 20.02 -7.77 8.80
N ARG A 80 20.52 -8.06 7.60
CA ARG A 80 19.71 -7.97 6.37
C ARG A 80 18.56 -8.95 6.36
N VAL A 81 18.79 -10.19 6.77
CA VAL A 81 17.73 -11.21 6.88
C VAL A 81 16.67 -10.76 7.89
N GLU A 82 17.09 -10.24 9.02
CA GLU A 82 16.19 -9.71 10.05
C GLU A 82 15.40 -8.50 9.54
N LEU A 83 16.07 -7.57 8.87
CA LEU A 83 15.43 -6.40 8.24
C LEU A 83 14.32 -6.82 7.27
N PHE A 84 14.62 -7.73 6.35
CA PHE A 84 13.63 -8.21 5.38
C PHE A 84 12.46 -8.92 6.03
N LYS A 85 12.71 -9.71 7.08
CA LYS A 85 11.66 -10.36 7.86
C LYS A 85 10.69 -9.34 8.47
N HIS A 86 11.21 -8.29 9.10
CA HIS A 86 10.38 -7.25 9.70
C HIS A 86 9.66 -6.37 8.65
N LEU A 87 10.32 -6.03 7.54
CA LEU A 87 9.67 -5.35 6.43
C LEU A 87 8.53 -6.17 5.81
N GLN A 88 8.72 -7.49 5.69
CA GLN A 88 7.67 -8.38 5.22
C GLN A 88 6.49 -8.44 6.21
N SER A 89 6.76 -8.47 7.50
CA SER A 89 5.76 -8.40 8.57
C SER A 89 4.93 -7.12 8.49
N VAL A 90 5.60 -5.98 8.34
CA VAL A 90 4.95 -4.68 8.14
C VAL A 90 4.08 -4.69 6.89
N LYS A 91 4.62 -5.14 5.76
CA LYS A 91 3.88 -5.24 4.49
C LYS A 91 2.62 -6.09 4.63
N THR A 92 2.72 -7.25 5.28
CA THR A 92 1.58 -8.15 5.50
C THR A 92 0.50 -7.47 6.35
N ALA A 93 0.90 -6.79 7.43
CA ALA A 93 -0.04 -6.07 8.28
C ALA A 93 -0.74 -4.91 7.56
N LEU A 94 -0.01 -4.17 6.70
CA LEU A 94 -0.57 -3.11 5.86
C LEU A 94 -1.58 -3.65 4.84
N THR A 95 -1.23 -4.73 4.16
CA THR A 95 -2.10 -5.37 3.16
C THR A 95 -3.39 -5.87 3.82
N ARG A 96 -3.28 -6.46 5.01
CA ARG A 96 -4.43 -6.93 5.78
C ARG A 96 -5.32 -5.77 6.24
N ALA A 97 -4.73 -4.73 6.84
CA ALA A 97 -5.46 -3.55 7.29
C ALA A 97 -6.21 -2.86 6.14
N GLU A 98 -5.60 -2.78 4.94
CA GLU A 98 -6.26 -2.24 3.76
C GLU A 98 -7.40 -3.14 3.27
N GLY A 99 -7.22 -4.47 3.32
CA GLY A 99 -8.26 -5.45 2.98
C GLY A 99 -9.44 -5.45 3.93
N ASP A 100 -9.19 -5.22 5.21
CA ASP A 100 -10.23 -5.19 6.27
C ASP A 100 -10.95 -3.84 6.36
N ARG A 101 -10.49 -2.81 5.64
CA ARG A 101 -11.12 -1.48 5.63
C ARG A 101 -12.59 -1.57 5.19
N GLN A 102 -13.50 -1.00 5.99
CA GLN A 102 -14.93 -0.98 5.71
C GLN A 102 -15.28 0.06 4.64
N ILE A 103 -15.97 -0.37 3.60
CA ILE A 103 -16.55 0.47 2.54
C ILE A 103 -18.07 0.39 2.70
N CYS A 104 -18.71 1.53 3.00
CA CYS A 104 -20.13 1.61 3.22
C CYS A 104 -20.81 2.41 2.10
N GLU A 105 -21.80 1.83 1.46
CA GLU A 105 -22.61 2.46 0.41
C GLU A 105 -24.09 2.51 0.79
N ARG A 106 -24.75 3.58 0.38
CA ARG A 106 -26.21 3.69 0.50
C ARG A 106 -26.85 2.95 -0.67
N SER A 107 -27.56 1.88 -0.34
CA SER A 107 -28.34 1.11 -1.32
C SER A 107 -29.82 1.40 -1.17
N ARG A 108 -30.51 1.64 -2.29
CA ARG A 108 -31.98 1.80 -2.31
C ARG A 108 -32.64 0.43 -2.13
N ILE A 109 -33.63 0.37 -1.27
CA ILE A 109 -34.46 -0.83 -1.12
C ILE A 109 -35.43 -0.85 -2.29
N VAL A 110 -35.41 -1.95 -3.09
CA VAL A 110 -36.30 -2.11 -4.26
C VAL A 110 -37.75 -2.00 -3.82
N GLY A 111 -38.52 -1.19 -4.55
CA GLY A 111 -39.94 -0.95 -4.23
C GLY A 111 -40.23 0.01 -3.06
N SER A 112 -39.20 0.73 -2.58
CA SER A 112 -39.30 1.67 -1.47
C SER A 112 -38.48 2.93 -1.73
N HIS A 113 -38.86 4.05 -1.13
CA HIS A 113 -38.06 5.28 -1.06
C HIS A 113 -37.01 5.25 0.06
N ARG A 114 -36.89 4.13 0.78
CA ARG A 114 -35.94 3.96 1.87
C ARG A 114 -34.57 3.52 1.36
N PHE A 115 -33.53 3.91 2.09
CA PHE A 115 -32.16 3.49 1.88
C PHE A 115 -31.70 2.64 3.06
N ARG A 116 -30.84 1.70 2.77
CA ARG A 116 -30.06 0.97 3.77
C ARG A 116 -28.57 1.23 3.57
N LEU A 117 -27.83 1.20 4.63
CA LEU A 117 -26.38 1.23 4.58
C LEU A 117 -25.86 -0.21 4.46
N VAL A 118 -25.11 -0.49 3.41
CA VAL A 118 -24.46 -1.79 3.19
C VAL A 118 -22.97 -1.57 3.33
N CYS A 119 -22.35 -2.22 4.31
CA CYS A 119 -20.93 -2.15 4.56
C CYS A 119 -20.28 -3.48 4.21
N LEU A 120 -19.22 -3.43 3.40
CA LEU A 120 -18.36 -4.56 3.03
C LEU A 120 -16.92 -4.18 3.36
N ASN A 121 -16.09 -5.14 3.71
CA ASN A 121 -14.65 -4.86 3.75
C ASN A 121 -14.09 -4.69 2.31
N ALA A 122 -12.91 -4.08 2.19
CA ALA A 122 -12.36 -3.75 0.88
C ALA A 122 -12.13 -4.99 0.01
N ASP A 123 -11.79 -6.14 0.61
CA ASP A 123 -11.61 -7.40 -0.12
C ASP A 123 -12.95 -7.98 -0.61
N GLU A 124 -13.97 -7.95 0.22
CA GLU A 124 -15.34 -8.34 -0.16
C GLU A 124 -15.89 -7.44 -1.26
N TYR A 125 -15.67 -6.12 -1.14
CA TYR A 125 -16.09 -5.15 -2.15
C TYR A 125 -15.40 -5.42 -3.50
N ARG A 126 -14.10 -5.69 -3.52
CA ARG A 126 -13.36 -6.04 -4.73
C ARG A 126 -13.87 -7.34 -5.38
N ARG A 127 -14.21 -8.36 -4.57
CA ARG A 127 -14.82 -9.60 -5.07
C ARG A 127 -16.19 -9.35 -5.67
N TYR A 128 -17.01 -8.56 -5.00
CA TYR A 128 -18.32 -8.17 -5.48
C TYR A 128 -18.23 -7.44 -6.83
N MET A 129 -17.36 -6.46 -6.96
CA MET A 129 -17.18 -5.70 -8.19
C MET A 129 -16.68 -6.58 -9.35
N ARG A 130 -15.77 -7.52 -9.08
CA ARG A 130 -15.31 -8.51 -10.09
C ARG A 130 -16.46 -9.40 -10.56
N SER A 131 -17.22 -9.95 -9.65
CA SER A 131 -18.38 -10.81 -9.95
C SER A 131 -19.41 -10.08 -10.80
N ALA A 132 -19.72 -8.82 -10.48
CA ALA A 132 -20.62 -7.99 -11.27
C ALA A 132 -20.07 -7.72 -12.69
N GLN A 133 -18.78 -7.47 -12.82
CA GLN A 133 -18.12 -7.23 -14.11
C GLN A 133 -18.11 -8.49 -14.97
N ASP A 134 -17.84 -9.66 -14.39
CA ASP A 134 -17.88 -10.96 -15.07
C ASP A 134 -19.29 -11.28 -15.56
N ALA A 135 -20.32 -11.00 -14.76
CA ALA A 135 -21.72 -11.16 -15.16
C ALA A 135 -22.09 -10.28 -16.36
N LEU A 136 -21.64 -9.03 -16.39
CA LEU A 136 -21.85 -8.12 -17.53
C LEU A 136 -21.10 -8.57 -18.77
N SER A 137 -19.87 -9.08 -18.62
CA SER A 137 -19.07 -9.60 -19.74
C SER A 137 -19.68 -10.87 -20.34
N SER A 138 -20.30 -11.72 -19.52
CA SER A 138 -20.97 -12.95 -19.94
C SER A 138 -22.32 -12.71 -20.60
N ALA A 139 -22.94 -11.55 -20.38
CA ALA A 139 -24.24 -11.14 -20.96
C ALA A 139 -24.09 -10.46 -22.33
N SER A 140 -22.88 -10.17 -22.79
CA SER A 140 -22.65 -9.59 -24.12
C SER A 140 -22.72 -10.68 -25.20
N PRO A 141 -23.56 -10.51 -26.23
CA PRO A 141 -23.65 -11.45 -27.36
C PRO A 141 -22.38 -11.50 -28.22
#